data_7b4bcd5831396fe255a7078dc902dc1c
#
_entry.id   7b4bcd5831396fe255a7078dc902dc1c
#
_cell.length_a   1.000
_cell.length_b   1.000
_cell.length_c   1.000
_cell.angle_alpha   90.00
_cell.angle_beta   90.00
_cell.angle_gamma   90.00
#
_symmetry.space_group_name_H-M   'P 1'
#
loop_
_entity.id
_entity.type
_entity.pdbx_description
1 polymer ?
#
loop_
_entity_poly.entity_id
_entity_poly.type
_entity_poly.pdbx_seq_one_letter_code
_entity_poly.pdbx_strand_id
1 'polypeptide(L)'
;MTKSIIREIGPLALNFQDDKVLIFFGDNAPSELREYSIIHDVEVFNQNDFSAGAKLVIGKYVYEIEAVGGEAANNMSKLGHLVVYFTEVPDEILPGAVYAAPHIFPIVSNGEEVLITL
;
A
#
# COMPACT_ATOMS: atom_id res chain seq x y z
N MET A 1 -12.71 3.29 8.04
CA MET A 1 -11.26 3.18 8.22
C MET A 1 -10.79 1.80 7.81
N THR A 2 -9.76 1.75 7.00
CA THR A 2 -9.07 0.50 6.64
C THR A 2 -7.77 0.47 7.44
N LYS A 3 -7.49 -0.67 8.09
CA LYS A 3 -6.34 -0.80 8.98
C LYS A 3 -5.67 -2.13 8.78
N SER A 4 -4.35 -2.12 8.70
CA SER A 4 -3.55 -3.33 8.68
C SER A 4 -2.31 -3.18 9.57
N ILE A 5 -1.69 -4.32 9.89
CA ILE A 5 -0.47 -4.36 10.69
C ILE A 5 0.62 -5.04 9.87
N ILE A 6 1.78 -4.42 9.76
CA ILE A 6 2.93 -4.99 9.07
C ILE A 6 3.48 -6.15 9.89
N ARG A 7 3.59 -7.33 9.27
CA ARG A 7 4.07 -8.55 9.92
C ARG A 7 5.44 -8.99 9.45
N GLU A 8 5.78 -8.70 8.20
CA GLU A 8 7.04 -9.16 7.62
C GLU A 8 7.45 -8.20 6.51
N ILE A 9 8.73 -7.94 6.40
CA ILE A 9 9.28 -7.14 5.31
C ILE A 9 10.13 -8.08 4.47
N GLY A 10 9.70 -8.34 3.24
CA GLY A 10 10.43 -9.20 2.33
C GLY A 10 11.86 -8.68 2.11
N PRO A 11 12.83 -9.56 1.91
CA PRO A 11 14.24 -9.15 1.81
C PRO A 11 14.53 -8.22 0.63
N LEU A 12 13.67 -8.22 -0.39
CA LEU A 12 13.83 -7.38 -1.57
C LEU A 12 12.76 -6.28 -1.66
N ALA A 13 11.90 -6.15 -0.63
CA ALA A 13 10.78 -5.22 -0.64
C ALA A 13 11.21 -3.75 -0.78
N LEU A 14 12.36 -3.40 -0.22
CA LEU A 14 12.85 -2.03 -0.24
C LEU A 14 13.74 -1.72 -1.43
N ASN A 15 13.97 -2.70 -2.31
CA ASN A 15 14.79 -2.52 -3.51
C ASN A 15 14.13 -1.59 -4.54
N PHE A 16 12.81 -1.34 -4.38
CA PHE A 16 12.08 -0.43 -5.26
C PHE A 16 12.05 1.01 -4.73
N GLN A 17 12.87 1.33 -3.75
CA GLN A 17 12.92 2.66 -3.15
C GLN A 17 13.21 3.76 -4.18
N ASP A 18 14.13 3.50 -5.11
CA ASP A 18 14.48 4.49 -6.14
C ASP A 18 13.32 4.76 -7.09
N ASP A 19 12.46 3.76 -7.32
CA ASP A 19 11.24 3.89 -8.12
C ASP A 19 10.06 4.39 -7.29
N LYS A 20 10.25 4.51 -5.98
CA LYS A 20 9.23 4.96 -5.02
C LYS A 20 7.97 4.10 -5.06
N VAL A 21 8.15 2.79 -5.11
CA VAL A 21 7.07 1.81 -5.14
C VAL A 21 7.17 0.91 -3.92
N LEU A 22 6.05 0.70 -3.25
CA LEU A 22 5.94 -0.22 -2.11
C LEU A 22 4.80 -1.19 -2.39
N ILE A 23 5.09 -2.48 -2.32
CA ILE A 23 4.13 -3.54 -2.61
C ILE A 23 3.69 -4.16 -1.29
N PHE A 24 2.39 -4.17 -1.03
CA PHE A 24 1.79 -4.85 0.11
C PHE A 24 1.12 -6.13 -0.35
N PHE A 25 1.17 -7.16 0.47
CA PHE A 25 0.48 -8.41 0.22
C PHE A 25 0.05 -9.05 1.55
N GLY A 26 -1.02 -9.84 1.51
CA GLY A 26 -1.42 -10.64 2.67
C GLY A 26 -0.52 -11.85 2.87
N ASP A 27 -0.74 -12.58 3.96
CA ASP A 27 0.08 -13.76 4.32
C ASP A 27 0.00 -14.89 3.28
N ASN A 28 -1.01 -14.86 2.42
CA ASN A 28 -1.19 -15.82 1.34
C ASN A 28 -0.37 -15.51 0.09
N ALA A 29 0.54 -14.55 0.15
CA ALA A 29 1.37 -14.20 -1.01
C ALA A 29 2.17 -15.41 -1.52
N PRO A 30 2.21 -15.62 -2.85
CA PRO A 30 3.11 -16.62 -3.42
C PRO A 30 4.56 -16.33 -3.03
N SER A 31 5.38 -17.36 -2.87
CA SER A 31 6.75 -17.20 -2.38
C SER A 31 7.58 -16.22 -3.20
N GLU A 32 7.40 -16.21 -4.53
CA GLU A 32 8.15 -15.29 -5.42
C GLU A 32 7.77 -13.83 -5.16
N LEU A 33 6.51 -13.56 -4.87
CA LEU A 33 6.03 -12.20 -4.60
C LEU A 33 6.30 -11.77 -3.16
N ARG A 34 6.34 -12.74 -2.24
CA ARG A 34 6.59 -12.47 -0.83
C ARG A 34 7.93 -11.79 -0.60
N GLU A 35 8.95 -12.17 -1.36
CA GLU A 35 10.28 -11.59 -1.24
C GLU A 35 10.30 -10.09 -1.54
N TYR A 36 9.40 -9.62 -2.40
CA TYR A 36 9.33 -8.22 -2.85
C TYR A 36 8.26 -7.42 -2.12
N SER A 37 7.62 -8.01 -1.11
CA SER A 37 6.42 -7.41 -0.53
C SER A 37 6.58 -7.10 0.95
N ILE A 38 5.80 -6.13 1.39
CA ILE A 38 5.49 -5.91 2.80
C ILE A 38 4.30 -6.81 3.10
N ILE A 39 4.48 -7.80 3.95
CA ILE A 39 3.40 -8.71 4.34
C ILE A 39 2.67 -8.09 5.52
N HIS A 40 1.36 -7.98 5.40
CA HIS A 40 0.54 -7.36 6.44
C HIS A 40 -0.77 -8.11 6.65
N ASP A 41 -1.35 -7.92 7.83
CA ASP A 41 -2.66 -8.44 8.18
C ASP A 41 -3.67 -7.30 8.11
N VAL A 42 -4.65 -7.42 7.22
CA VAL A 42 -5.75 -6.45 7.12
C VAL A 42 -6.75 -6.78 8.21
N GLU A 43 -6.90 -5.90 9.20
CA GLU A 43 -7.80 -6.11 10.34
C GLU A 43 -9.16 -5.50 10.13
N VAL A 44 -9.22 -4.34 9.45
CA VAL A 44 -10.45 -3.64 9.14
C VAL A 44 -10.36 -3.17 7.69
N PHE A 45 -11.41 -3.40 6.93
CA PHE A 45 -11.47 -2.98 5.53
C PHE A 45 -12.76 -2.22 5.26
N ASN A 46 -12.64 -1.06 4.59
CA ASN A 46 -13.77 -0.30 4.09
C ASN A 46 -13.46 0.17 2.67
N GLN A 47 -14.21 -0.34 1.71
CA GLN A 47 -14.05 -0.01 0.30
C GLN A 47 -14.08 1.49 0.03
N ASN A 48 -14.88 2.25 0.78
CA ASN A 48 -15.04 3.69 0.60
C ASN A 48 -13.78 4.48 0.90
N ASP A 49 -12.84 3.90 1.64
CA ASP A 49 -11.55 4.56 1.93
C ASP A 49 -10.65 4.66 0.71
N PHE A 50 -10.91 3.85 -0.32
CA PHE A 50 -10.08 3.79 -1.53
C PHE A 50 -10.57 4.84 -2.53
N SER A 51 -10.31 6.10 -2.21
CA SER A 51 -10.76 7.26 -2.99
C SER A 51 -9.70 8.35 -2.98
N ALA A 52 -9.66 9.13 -4.04
CA ALA A 52 -8.82 10.34 -4.05
C ALA A 52 -9.26 11.28 -2.92
N GLY A 53 -8.30 11.85 -2.23
CA GLY A 53 -8.54 12.70 -1.07
C GLY A 53 -8.46 11.95 0.25
N ALA A 54 -8.44 10.62 0.25
CA ALA A 54 -8.26 9.84 1.46
C ALA A 54 -6.84 10.01 2.02
N LYS A 55 -6.71 9.76 3.31
CA LYS A 55 -5.42 9.81 4.01
C LYS A 55 -4.85 8.40 4.10
N LEU A 56 -3.56 8.27 3.78
CA LEU A 56 -2.79 7.03 3.97
C LEU A 56 -1.74 7.29 5.03
N VAL A 57 -1.73 6.48 6.09
CA VAL A 57 -0.72 6.60 7.15
C VAL A 57 0.06 5.28 7.21
N ILE A 58 1.38 5.37 7.07
CA ILE A 58 2.28 4.22 7.20
C ILE A 58 3.23 4.52 8.34
N GLY A 59 3.01 3.88 9.50
CA GLY A 59 3.74 4.23 10.71
C GLY A 59 3.53 5.70 11.07
N LYS A 60 4.57 6.50 11.00
CA LYS A 60 4.50 7.94 11.27
C LYS A 60 4.37 8.82 10.01
N TYR A 61 4.40 8.21 8.82
CA TYR A 61 4.32 8.94 7.55
C TYR A 61 2.86 9.13 7.16
N VAL A 62 2.50 10.36 6.84
CA VAL A 62 1.13 10.73 6.46
C VAL A 62 1.12 11.21 5.01
N TYR A 63 0.25 10.60 4.22
CA TYR A 63 0.10 10.90 2.79
C TYR A 63 -1.34 11.23 2.46
N GLU A 64 -1.52 11.97 1.37
CA GLU A 64 -2.83 12.10 0.74
C GLU A 64 -2.86 11.22 -0.50
N ILE A 65 -3.91 10.44 -0.66
CA ILE A 65 -4.14 9.62 -1.85
C ILE A 65 -4.64 10.54 -2.96
N GLU A 66 -3.93 10.57 -4.08
CA GLU A 66 -4.26 11.43 -5.21
C GLU A 66 -5.04 10.70 -6.31
N ALA A 67 -4.82 9.39 -6.43
CA ALA A 67 -5.55 8.56 -7.39
C ALA A 67 -5.57 7.11 -6.93
N VAL A 68 -6.61 6.39 -7.33
CA VAL A 68 -6.81 4.98 -6.98
C VAL A 68 -7.23 4.22 -8.24
N GLY A 69 -6.53 3.12 -8.51
CA GLY A 69 -6.90 2.22 -9.60
C GLY A 69 -8.19 1.46 -9.31
N GLY A 70 -8.90 1.06 -10.36
CA GLY A 70 -10.22 0.47 -10.24
C GLY A 70 -10.27 -0.87 -9.52
N GLU A 71 -9.14 -1.58 -9.42
CA GLU A 71 -9.06 -2.88 -8.75
C GLU A 71 -8.33 -2.82 -7.39
N ALA A 72 -7.89 -1.64 -6.96
CA ALA A 72 -7.09 -1.52 -5.73
C ALA A 72 -7.86 -1.98 -4.49
N ALA A 73 -9.09 -1.53 -4.32
CA ALA A 73 -9.92 -1.92 -3.18
C ALA A 73 -10.21 -3.43 -3.19
N ASN A 74 -10.56 -3.97 -4.35
CA ASN A 74 -10.87 -5.38 -4.49
C ASN A 74 -9.65 -6.27 -4.18
N ASN A 75 -8.49 -5.90 -4.70
CA ASN A 75 -7.25 -6.64 -4.44
C ASN A 75 -6.86 -6.58 -2.95
N MET A 76 -7.03 -5.43 -2.32
CA MET A 76 -6.77 -5.27 -0.89
C MET A 76 -7.72 -6.15 -0.07
N SER A 77 -8.99 -6.16 -0.42
CA SER A 77 -10.00 -6.96 0.28
C SER A 77 -9.74 -8.46 0.18
N LYS A 78 -9.40 -8.94 -1.01
CA LYS A 78 -9.28 -10.37 -1.28
C LYS A 78 -7.91 -10.94 -0.96
N LEU A 79 -6.86 -10.15 -1.21
CA LEU A 79 -5.47 -10.64 -1.18
C LEU A 79 -4.57 -9.87 -0.21
N GLY A 80 -5.07 -8.77 0.37
CA GLY A 80 -4.22 -7.83 1.07
C GLY A 80 -3.24 -7.14 0.13
N HIS A 81 -3.47 -7.24 -1.18
CA HIS A 81 -2.54 -6.76 -2.19
C HIS A 81 -2.83 -5.31 -2.55
N LEU A 82 -1.81 -4.47 -2.44
CA LEU A 82 -1.89 -3.06 -2.77
C LEU A 82 -0.50 -2.60 -3.23
N VAL A 83 -0.46 -1.90 -4.35
CA VAL A 83 0.78 -1.29 -4.83
C VAL A 83 0.66 0.22 -4.61
N VAL A 84 1.58 0.79 -3.84
CA VAL A 84 1.57 2.21 -3.53
C VAL A 84 2.74 2.88 -4.25
N TYR A 85 2.42 3.88 -5.06
CA TYR A 85 3.39 4.74 -5.73
C TYR A 85 3.45 6.08 -5.03
N PHE A 86 4.64 6.46 -4.58
CA PHE A 86 4.88 7.79 -4.00
C PHE A 86 5.40 8.72 -5.11
N THR A 87 4.61 8.81 -6.17
CA THR A 87 4.98 9.52 -7.41
C THR A 87 3.79 10.31 -7.93
N GLU A 88 4.02 11.13 -8.96
CA GLU A 88 2.94 11.82 -9.65
C GLU A 88 1.98 10.81 -10.26
N VAL A 89 0.72 11.22 -10.39
CA VAL A 89 -0.31 10.40 -11.03
C VAL A 89 -0.01 10.34 -12.53
N PRO A 90 0.16 9.14 -13.10
CA PRO A 90 0.42 9.00 -14.53
C PRO A 90 -0.85 9.25 -15.35
N ASP A 91 -0.70 9.42 -16.66
CA ASP A 91 -1.84 9.54 -17.56
C ASP A 91 -2.72 8.28 -17.52
N GLU A 92 -2.09 7.13 -17.42
CA GLU A 92 -2.77 5.84 -17.31
C GLU A 92 -2.59 5.27 -15.91
N ILE A 93 -3.67 5.24 -15.13
CA ILE A 93 -3.66 4.75 -13.76
C ILE A 93 -3.70 3.22 -13.78
N LEU A 94 -2.72 2.59 -13.11
CA LEU A 94 -2.68 1.13 -13.02
C LEU A 94 -3.82 0.62 -12.14
N PRO A 95 -4.52 -0.47 -12.55
CA PRO A 95 -5.74 -0.93 -11.86
C PRO A 95 -5.57 -1.25 -10.38
N GLY A 96 -4.43 -1.82 -10.00
CA GLY A 96 -4.17 -2.23 -8.62
C GLY A 96 -3.41 -1.21 -7.78
N ALA A 97 -3.23 0.00 -8.26
CA ALA A 97 -2.34 0.98 -7.66
C ALA A 97 -3.05 2.11 -6.92
N VAL A 98 -2.33 2.67 -5.95
CA VAL A 98 -2.68 3.91 -5.27
C VAL A 98 -1.49 4.85 -5.45
N TYR A 99 -1.77 6.12 -5.73
CA TYR A 99 -0.76 7.16 -5.91
C TYR A 99 -0.89 8.17 -4.78
N ALA A 100 0.19 8.41 -4.07
CA ALA A 100 0.18 9.17 -2.82
C ALA A 100 1.23 10.29 -2.82
N ALA A 101 0.90 11.38 -2.15
CA ALA A 101 1.79 12.54 -1.94
C ALA A 101 1.91 12.83 -0.45
N PRO A 102 3.03 13.36 0.03
CA PRO A 102 4.23 13.76 -0.72
C PRO A 102 5.00 12.56 -1.28
N HIS A 103 5.87 12.83 -2.24
CA HIS A 103 6.61 11.76 -2.95
C HIS A 103 7.85 11.35 -2.15
N ILE A 104 7.62 10.87 -0.95
CA ILE A 104 8.65 10.46 0.00
C ILE A 104 8.44 8.99 0.33
N PHE A 105 9.44 8.17 0.01
CA PHE A 105 9.38 6.74 0.32
C PHE A 105 9.49 6.53 1.83
N PRO A 106 8.58 5.77 2.47
CA PRO A 106 8.60 5.63 3.91
C PRO A 106 9.65 4.64 4.39
N ILE A 107 10.11 4.82 5.62
CA ILE A 107 10.85 3.80 6.36
C ILE A 107 9.80 2.97 7.08
N VAL A 108 9.78 1.66 6.80
CA VAL A 108 8.78 0.75 7.36
C VAL A 108 9.42 -0.23 8.34
N SER A 109 8.65 -0.65 9.33
CA SER A 109 9.10 -1.60 10.36
C SER A 109 7.99 -2.60 10.69
N ASN A 110 8.38 -3.78 11.12
CA ASN A 110 7.43 -4.78 11.61
C ASN A 110 6.63 -4.23 12.78
N GLY A 111 5.36 -4.53 12.81
CA GLY A 111 4.46 -4.10 13.86
C GLY A 111 3.82 -2.75 13.64
N GLU A 112 4.25 -1.99 12.64
CA GLU A 112 3.63 -0.70 12.33
C GLU A 112 2.25 -0.86 11.73
N GLU A 113 1.39 0.13 12.00
CA GLU A 113 0.07 0.19 11.43
C GLU A 113 0.08 0.89 10.08
N VAL A 114 -0.79 0.42 9.19
CA VAL A 114 -1.10 1.09 7.93
C VAL A 114 -2.58 1.45 7.98
N LEU A 115 -2.90 2.73 7.85
CA LEU A 115 -4.27 3.23 7.92
C LEU A 115 -4.64 3.93 6.63
N ILE A 116 -5.84 3.64 6.13
CA ILE A 116 -6.44 4.41 5.04
C ILE A 116 -7.78 4.88 5.53
N THR A 117 -8.02 6.19 5.48
CA THR A 117 -9.27 6.76 5.96
C THR A 117 -9.69 7.91 5.06
N LEU A 118 -10.95 7.88 4.70
CA LEU A 118 -11.57 8.94 3.89
C LEU A 118 -11.88 10.16 4.75
#